data_2da0733ca9178b3d1ef931a6847cc628
#
_entry.id   2da0733ca9178b3d1ef931a6847cc628
#
_cell.length_a   1.000
_cell.length_b   1.000
_cell.length_c   1.000
_cell.angle_alpha   90.00
_cell.angle_beta   90.00
_cell.angle_gamma   90.00
#
_symmetry.space_group_name_H-M   'P 1'
#
loop_
_entity.id
_entity.type
_entity.pdbx_description
1 polymer ?
#
loop_
_entity_poly.entity_id
_entity_poly.type
_entity_poly.pdbx_seq_one_letter_code
_entity_poly.pdbx_strand_id
1 'polypeptide(L)'
;MAISAVTNDQAVGRMLNEILDSNGNYTEFQFRRVIGEIAKVPGHVRKQMLYTMLYAAVGELREAKNQAAHISLSEGTAAEFLAAAAYHAANMLTEASRYIRRVPVEAIVALEASGFALLNAQGTFSFELMELLMNKTNAHAGNKEQFGGSLAFAKMLKSHGIPEDHVRSYVEECLAAVSPWYEGKGKSVVTGHTVDDVEKKAIVDIYLPAEPEEFGDIMVALSS
;
A
#
# COMPACT_ATOMS: atom_id res chain seq x y z
N MET A 1 -19.94 -18.08 17.08
CA MET A 1 -18.49 -17.79 17.19
C MET A 1 -17.94 -16.95 16.00
N ALA A 2 -18.48 -17.05 14.79
CA ALA A 2 -18.05 -16.24 13.63
C ALA A 2 -18.27 -14.72 13.78
N ILE A 3 -19.34 -14.31 14.46
CA ILE A 3 -19.72 -12.90 14.65
C ILE A 3 -18.69 -12.13 15.51
N SER A 4 -18.04 -12.81 16.47
CA SER A 4 -17.03 -12.17 17.34
C SER A 4 -15.72 -11.87 16.61
N ALA A 5 -15.32 -12.70 15.65
CA ALA A 5 -14.09 -12.49 14.88
C ALA A 5 -14.23 -11.31 13.90
N VAL A 6 -15.36 -11.20 13.22
CA VAL A 6 -15.67 -10.10 12.30
C VAL A 6 -15.75 -8.77 13.03
N THR A 7 -16.33 -8.74 14.24
CA THR A 7 -16.42 -7.53 15.06
C THR A 7 -15.05 -7.06 15.57
N ASN A 8 -14.13 -7.97 15.90
CA ASN A 8 -12.77 -7.59 16.34
C ASN A 8 -11.96 -6.96 15.20
N ASP A 9 -12.01 -7.53 14.00
CA ASP A 9 -11.29 -6.98 12.84
C ASP A 9 -11.81 -5.59 12.46
N GLN A 10 -13.13 -5.39 12.49
CA GLN A 10 -13.72 -4.08 12.23
C GLN A 10 -13.35 -3.04 13.30
N ALA A 11 -13.22 -3.46 14.55
CA ALA A 11 -12.78 -2.59 15.63
C ALA A 11 -11.31 -2.18 15.46
N VAL A 12 -10.43 -3.14 15.15
CA VAL A 12 -9.02 -2.86 14.85
C VAL A 12 -8.89 -1.97 13.62
N GLY A 13 -9.64 -2.24 12.54
CA GLY A 13 -9.64 -1.42 11.33
C GLY A 13 -10.02 0.03 11.60
N ARG A 14 -11.05 0.28 12.44
CA ARG A 14 -11.40 1.65 12.84
C ARG A 14 -10.30 2.33 13.63
N MET A 15 -9.69 1.65 14.59
CA MET A 15 -8.59 2.21 15.38
C MET A 15 -7.35 2.51 14.53
N LEU A 16 -7.05 1.69 13.52
CA LEU A 16 -5.99 1.96 12.55
C LEU A 16 -6.28 3.22 11.72
N ASN A 17 -7.53 3.36 11.26
CA ASN A 17 -7.94 4.56 10.54
C ASN A 17 -7.86 5.81 11.44
N GLU A 18 -8.25 5.73 12.72
CA GLU A 18 -8.10 6.84 13.67
C GLU A 18 -6.63 7.27 13.81
N ILE A 19 -5.68 6.33 13.82
CA ILE A 19 -4.24 6.63 13.84
C ILE A 19 -3.80 7.28 12.54
N LEU A 20 -4.19 6.72 11.39
CA LEU A 20 -3.88 7.28 10.07
C LEU A 20 -4.41 8.71 9.93
N ASP A 21 -5.66 8.93 10.30
CA ASP A 21 -6.34 10.23 10.20
C ASP A 21 -5.76 11.26 11.19
N SER A 22 -5.09 10.81 12.25
CA SER A 22 -4.43 11.69 13.22
C SER A 22 -3.20 12.42 12.66
N ASN A 23 -2.70 11.97 11.53
CA ASN A 23 -1.51 12.52 10.85
C ASN A 23 -0.31 12.73 11.79
N GLY A 24 -0.02 11.71 12.59
CA GLY A 24 1.06 11.70 13.58
C GLY A 24 0.69 12.23 14.97
N ASN A 25 -0.52 12.77 15.15
CA ASN A 25 -1.00 13.28 16.45
C ASN A 25 -1.73 12.21 17.26
N TYR A 26 -1.18 11.00 17.34
CA TYR A 26 -1.70 9.92 18.19
C TYR A 26 -0.93 9.87 19.51
N THR A 27 -1.60 9.35 20.57
CA THR A 27 -0.98 9.15 21.88
C THR A 27 -0.39 7.74 22.00
N GLU A 28 0.61 7.59 22.86
CA GLU A 28 1.16 6.28 23.22
C GLU A 28 0.07 5.32 23.74
N PHE A 29 -0.94 5.85 24.42
CA PHE A 29 -2.08 5.05 24.89
C PHE A 29 -2.90 4.51 23.73
N GLN A 30 -3.18 5.31 22.71
CA GLN A 30 -3.91 4.87 21.51
C GLN A 30 -3.12 3.79 20.78
N PHE A 31 -1.82 3.99 20.59
CA PHE A 31 -0.94 3.01 19.95
C PHE A 31 -0.93 1.67 20.69
N ARG A 32 -0.68 1.68 22.01
CA ARG A 32 -0.68 0.47 22.84
C ARG A 32 -2.04 -0.23 22.85
N ARG A 33 -3.12 0.53 22.83
CA ARG A 33 -4.48 -0.03 22.74
C ARG A 33 -4.66 -0.81 21.44
N VAL A 34 -4.24 -0.27 20.30
CA VAL A 34 -4.33 -0.97 19.01
C VAL A 34 -3.50 -2.25 19.03
N ILE A 35 -2.27 -2.21 19.53
CA ILE A 35 -1.43 -3.42 19.72
C ILE A 35 -2.17 -4.49 20.53
N GLY A 36 -2.79 -4.09 21.64
CA GLY A 36 -3.56 -5.01 22.50
C GLY A 36 -4.76 -5.64 21.79
N GLU A 37 -5.43 -4.91 20.92
CA GLU A 37 -6.55 -5.44 20.13
C GLU A 37 -6.06 -6.32 18.97
N ILE A 38 -4.98 -5.97 18.28
CA ILE A 38 -4.37 -6.83 17.26
C ILE A 38 -3.94 -8.19 17.86
N ALA A 39 -3.38 -8.19 19.07
CA ALA A 39 -2.97 -9.42 19.75
C ALA A 39 -4.10 -10.42 19.93
N LYS A 40 -5.35 -9.98 20.00
CA LYS A 40 -6.56 -10.80 20.16
C LYS A 40 -7.12 -11.32 18.82
N VAL A 41 -6.67 -10.80 17.69
CA VAL A 41 -7.12 -11.22 16.36
C VAL A 41 -6.68 -12.66 16.10
N PRO A 42 -7.54 -13.56 15.62
CA PRO A 42 -7.15 -14.93 15.28
C PRO A 42 -6.33 -14.98 13.99
N GLY A 43 -5.44 -15.97 13.91
CA GLY A 43 -4.62 -16.21 12.73
C GLY A 43 -3.32 -15.39 12.71
N HIS A 44 -2.21 -16.09 12.45
CA HIS A 44 -0.87 -15.50 12.48
C HIS A 44 -0.68 -14.45 11.37
N VAL A 45 -0.99 -14.82 10.12
CA VAL A 45 -0.84 -13.94 8.94
C VAL A 45 -1.63 -12.65 9.10
N ARG A 46 -2.87 -12.75 9.59
CA ARG A 46 -3.74 -11.59 9.81
C ARG A 46 -3.18 -10.64 10.88
N LYS A 47 -2.64 -11.20 11.98
CA LYS A 47 -1.96 -10.39 13.00
C LYS A 47 -0.75 -9.66 12.42
N GLN A 48 0.11 -10.36 11.68
CA GLN A 48 1.30 -9.78 11.09
C GLN A 48 0.95 -8.66 10.09
N MET A 49 -0.08 -8.86 9.28
CA MET A 49 -0.59 -7.83 8.39
C MET A 49 -1.03 -6.58 9.17
N LEU A 50 -1.82 -6.75 10.23
CA LEU A 50 -2.33 -5.63 11.03
C LEU A 50 -1.20 -4.90 11.78
N TYR A 51 -0.21 -5.63 12.31
CA TYR A 51 0.99 -5.01 12.89
C TYR A 51 1.77 -4.24 11.83
N THR A 52 1.97 -4.81 10.64
CA THR A 52 2.64 -4.12 9.54
C THR A 52 1.93 -2.81 9.19
N MET A 53 0.61 -2.85 9.06
CA MET A 53 -0.20 -1.65 8.78
C MET A 53 -0.12 -0.61 9.90
N LEU A 54 -0.13 -1.05 11.17
CA LEU A 54 0.01 -0.15 12.31
C LEU A 54 1.37 0.55 12.30
N TYR A 55 2.46 -0.20 12.17
CA TYR A 55 3.80 0.37 12.14
C TYR A 55 4.03 1.27 10.93
N ALA A 56 3.49 0.92 9.76
CA ALA A 56 3.52 1.77 8.58
C ALA A 56 2.74 3.08 8.80
N ALA A 57 1.56 3.01 9.42
CA ALA A 57 0.72 4.18 9.72
C ALA A 57 1.39 5.18 10.67
N VAL A 58 2.25 4.70 11.56
CA VAL A 58 3.01 5.54 12.51
C VAL A 58 4.42 5.90 11.99
N GLY A 59 4.75 5.55 10.75
CA GLY A 59 6.05 5.87 10.14
C GLY A 59 7.22 5.00 10.61
N GLU A 60 6.96 3.94 11.39
CA GLU A 60 7.97 2.99 11.85
C GLU A 60 8.22 1.91 10.77
N LEU A 61 8.72 2.34 9.60
CA LEU A 61 8.82 1.47 8.42
C LEU A 61 9.75 0.28 8.60
N ARG A 62 10.81 0.44 9.38
CA ARG A 62 11.72 -0.66 9.68
C ARG A 62 10.98 -1.79 10.41
N GLU A 63 10.16 -1.43 11.39
CA GLU A 63 9.36 -2.42 12.11
C GLU A 63 8.24 -2.98 11.24
N ALA A 64 7.59 -2.15 10.41
CA ALA A 64 6.62 -2.61 9.42
C ALA A 64 7.24 -3.67 8.48
N LYS A 65 8.44 -3.44 7.96
CA LYS A 65 9.17 -4.40 7.12
C LYS A 65 9.49 -5.69 7.88
N ASN A 66 9.93 -5.59 9.13
CA ASN A 66 10.17 -6.76 9.98
C ASN A 66 8.90 -7.59 10.16
N GLN A 67 7.77 -6.97 10.46
CA GLN A 67 6.49 -7.68 10.64
C GLN A 67 6.03 -8.33 9.32
N ALA A 68 6.14 -7.63 8.19
CA ALA A 68 5.81 -8.18 6.87
C ALA A 68 6.64 -9.42 6.53
N ALA A 69 7.93 -9.41 6.84
CA ALA A 69 8.84 -10.54 6.61
C ALA A 69 8.48 -11.81 7.40
N HIS A 70 7.73 -11.69 8.49
CA HIS A 70 7.27 -12.82 9.30
C HIS A 70 5.95 -13.44 8.78
N ILE A 71 5.37 -12.92 7.69
CA ILE A 71 4.15 -13.47 7.12
C ILE A 71 4.47 -14.85 6.48
N SER A 72 3.94 -15.91 7.07
CA SER A 72 4.06 -17.25 6.52
C SER A 72 3.10 -17.45 5.35
N LEU A 73 3.64 -17.89 4.22
CA LEU A 73 2.88 -18.12 2.98
C LEU A 73 2.32 -19.54 2.85
N SER A 74 2.48 -20.37 3.87
CA SER A 74 1.95 -21.73 3.88
C SER A 74 0.42 -21.81 3.96
N GLU A 75 -0.27 -20.69 4.13
CA GLU A 75 -1.71 -20.64 4.39
C GLU A 75 -2.57 -20.40 3.13
N GLY A 76 -1.97 -20.46 1.94
CA GLY A 76 -2.69 -20.40 0.65
C GLY A 76 -3.05 -18.99 0.16
N THR A 77 -3.97 -18.91 -0.80
CA THR A 77 -4.32 -17.72 -1.58
C THR A 77 -4.72 -16.50 -0.72
N ALA A 78 -5.46 -16.73 0.37
CA ALA A 78 -5.84 -15.65 1.28
C ALA A 78 -4.62 -15.05 2.00
N ALA A 79 -3.63 -15.87 2.35
CA ALA A 79 -2.39 -15.42 2.97
C ALA A 79 -1.54 -14.59 1.98
N GLU A 80 -1.47 -15.00 0.71
CA GLU A 80 -0.79 -14.23 -0.34
C GLU A 80 -1.42 -12.84 -0.54
N PHE A 81 -2.75 -12.78 -0.51
CA PHE A 81 -3.48 -11.51 -0.62
C PHE A 81 -3.22 -10.58 0.58
N LEU A 82 -3.24 -11.12 1.80
CA LEU A 82 -2.92 -10.37 3.01
C LEU A 82 -1.45 -9.95 3.06
N ALA A 83 -0.54 -10.79 2.56
CA ALA A 83 0.87 -10.47 2.44
C ALA A 83 1.10 -9.30 1.46
N ALA A 84 0.43 -9.32 0.30
CA ALA A 84 0.50 -8.21 -0.64
C ALA A 84 0.09 -6.87 0.01
N ALA A 85 -0.99 -6.88 0.79
CA ALA A 85 -1.45 -5.71 1.53
C ALA A 85 -0.43 -5.22 2.56
N ALA A 86 0.17 -6.15 3.32
CA ALA A 86 1.18 -5.83 4.32
C ALA A 86 2.45 -5.23 3.69
N TYR A 87 2.96 -5.84 2.62
CA TYR A 87 4.14 -5.33 1.92
C TYR A 87 3.87 -3.97 1.27
N HIS A 88 2.67 -3.75 0.70
CA HIS A 88 2.28 -2.44 0.18
C HIS A 88 2.29 -1.38 1.29
N ALA A 89 1.68 -1.68 2.45
CA ALA A 89 1.67 -0.76 3.58
C ALA A 89 3.08 -0.44 4.12
N ALA A 90 4.04 -1.38 3.97
CA ALA A 90 5.44 -1.17 4.34
C ALA A 90 6.29 -0.50 3.24
N ASN A 91 5.67 0.00 2.17
CA ASN A 91 6.34 0.58 1.00
C ASN A 91 7.32 -0.38 0.29
N MET A 92 7.07 -1.70 0.38
CA MET A 92 7.79 -2.76 -0.33
C MET A 92 7.01 -3.13 -1.59
N LEU A 93 7.02 -2.26 -2.59
CA LEU A 93 6.12 -2.31 -3.74
C LEU A 93 6.39 -3.52 -4.65
N THR A 94 7.65 -3.88 -4.80
CA THR A 94 8.08 -5.04 -5.60
C THR A 94 7.58 -6.35 -4.99
N GLU A 95 7.74 -6.54 -3.69
CA GLU A 95 7.22 -7.70 -2.97
C GLU A 95 5.69 -7.72 -3.00
N ALA A 96 5.07 -6.60 -2.71
CA ALA A 96 3.61 -6.48 -2.74
C ALA A 96 3.04 -6.86 -4.11
N SER A 97 3.64 -6.34 -5.21
CA SER A 97 3.26 -6.70 -6.58
C SER A 97 3.46 -8.18 -6.86
N ARG A 98 4.58 -8.76 -6.39
CA ARG A 98 4.86 -10.19 -6.57
C ARG A 98 3.81 -11.07 -5.90
N TYR A 99 3.35 -10.70 -4.70
CA TYR A 99 2.33 -11.48 -3.99
C TYR A 99 0.95 -11.31 -4.58
N ILE A 100 0.52 -10.09 -4.89
CA ILE A 100 -0.82 -9.89 -5.45
C ILE A 100 -0.99 -10.57 -6.82
N ARG A 101 0.05 -10.63 -7.64
CA ARG A 101 0.04 -11.30 -8.95
C ARG A 101 -0.04 -12.84 -8.85
N ARG A 102 0.27 -13.44 -7.70
CA ARG A 102 0.10 -14.88 -7.47
C ARG A 102 -1.34 -15.25 -7.14
N VAL A 103 -2.12 -14.30 -6.66
CA VAL A 103 -3.53 -14.53 -6.31
C VAL A 103 -4.34 -14.62 -7.60
N PRO A 104 -4.99 -15.77 -7.90
CA PRO A 104 -5.84 -15.88 -9.07
C PRO A 104 -6.97 -14.84 -9.04
N VAL A 105 -7.24 -14.21 -10.18
CA VAL A 105 -8.27 -13.16 -10.28
C VAL A 105 -9.65 -13.71 -9.87
N GLU A 106 -9.93 -14.95 -10.21
CA GLU A 106 -11.16 -15.65 -9.83
C GLU A 106 -11.31 -15.78 -8.30
N ALA A 107 -10.19 -15.99 -7.59
CA ALA A 107 -10.20 -16.03 -6.14
C ALA A 107 -10.42 -14.64 -5.52
N ILE A 108 -9.85 -13.59 -6.10
CA ILE A 108 -10.08 -12.20 -5.67
C ILE A 108 -11.56 -11.84 -5.80
N VAL A 109 -12.17 -12.22 -6.92
CA VAL A 109 -13.61 -11.99 -7.20
C VAL A 109 -14.47 -12.78 -6.22
N ALA A 110 -14.14 -14.05 -5.97
CA ALA A 110 -14.88 -14.91 -5.05
C ALA A 110 -14.80 -14.43 -3.59
N LEU A 111 -13.73 -13.76 -3.21
CA LEU A 111 -13.56 -13.14 -1.88
C LEU A 111 -14.24 -11.77 -1.75
N GLU A 112 -14.91 -11.29 -2.80
CA GLU A 112 -15.49 -9.93 -2.87
C GLU A 112 -14.45 -8.82 -2.55
N ALA A 113 -13.18 -9.10 -2.83
CA ALA A 113 -12.04 -8.26 -2.47
C ALA A 113 -11.55 -7.38 -3.66
N SER A 114 -12.31 -7.31 -4.74
CA SER A 114 -11.90 -6.64 -5.98
C SER A 114 -11.54 -5.17 -5.78
N GLY A 115 -12.29 -4.44 -4.97
CA GLY A 115 -11.99 -3.03 -4.68
C GLY A 115 -10.64 -2.86 -3.99
N PHE A 116 -10.36 -3.68 -2.97
CA PHE A 116 -9.09 -3.66 -2.27
C PHE A 116 -7.93 -4.10 -3.17
N ALA A 117 -8.14 -5.14 -4.01
CA ALA A 117 -7.14 -5.59 -4.97
C ALA A 117 -6.82 -4.52 -6.02
N LEU A 118 -7.82 -3.77 -6.48
CA LEU A 118 -7.62 -2.64 -7.40
C LEU A 118 -6.79 -1.53 -6.76
N LEU A 119 -7.08 -1.14 -5.52
CA LEU A 119 -6.29 -0.16 -4.77
C LEU A 119 -4.85 -0.64 -4.53
N ASN A 120 -4.67 -1.92 -4.20
CA ASN A 120 -3.35 -2.51 -4.03
C ASN A 120 -2.58 -2.52 -5.37
N ALA A 121 -3.22 -2.95 -6.46
CA ALA A 121 -2.62 -2.96 -7.79
C ALA A 121 -2.25 -1.54 -8.26
N GLN A 122 -3.07 -0.54 -7.96
CA GLN A 122 -2.78 0.87 -8.22
C GLN A 122 -1.55 1.35 -7.45
N GLY A 123 -1.54 1.16 -6.13
CA GLY A 123 -0.45 1.62 -5.26
C GLY A 123 0.87 0.88 -5.47
N THR A 124 0.82 -0.34 -6.02
CA THR A 124 2.01 -1.13 -6.36
C THR A 124 2.41 -1.02 -7.84
N PHE A 125 1.83 -0.11 -8.60
CA PHE A 125 2.07 0.05 -10.03
C PHE A 125 1.92 -1.28 -10.81
N SER A 126 0.92 -2.08 -10.46
CA SER A 126 0.59 -3.38 -11.10
C SER A 126 -0.59 -3.20 -12.05
N PHE A 127 -0.42 -2.37 -13.06
CA PHE A 127 -1.51 -1.90 -13.93
C PHE A 127 -2.09 -3.00 -14.83
N GLU A 128 -1.27 -3.96 -15.26
CA GLU A 128 -1.77 -5.13 -16.03
C GLU A 128 -2.77 -5.94 -15.19
N LEU A 129 -2.47 -6.14 -13.90
CA LEU A 129 -3.40 -6.79 -12.99
C LEU A 129 -4.66 -5.94 -12.78
N MET A 130 -4.49 -4.62 -12.67
CA MET A 130 -5.61 -3.69 -12.53
C MET A 130 -6.56 -3.75 -13.74
N GLU A 131 -6.01 -3.72 -14.96
CA GLU A 131 -6.79 -3.89 -16.20
C GLU A 131 -7.55 -5.23 -16.23
N LEU A 132 -6.87 -6.31 -15.83
CA LEU A 132 -7.47 -7.64 -15.78
C LEU A 132 -8.62 -7.72 -14.76
N LEU A 133 -8.44 -7.18 -13.56
CA LEU A 133 -9.48 -7.09 -12.53
C LEU A 133 -10.68 -6.27 -13.00
N MET A 134 -10.45 -5.11 -13.61
CA MET A 134 -11.52 -4.25 -14.12
C MET A 134 -12.34 -4.94 -15.23
N ASN A 135 -11.68 -5.70 -16.11
CA ASN A 135 -12.35 -6.44 -17.17
C ASN A 135 -13.18 -7.62 -16.63
N LYS A 136 -12.70 -8.31 -15.60
CA LYS A 136 -13.37 -9.48 -15.00
C LYS A 136 -14.54 -9.13 -14.09
N THR A 137 -14.47 -7.99 -13.40
CA THR A 137 -15.48 -7.62 -12.39
C THR A 137 -16.62 -6.81 -12.96
N ASN A 138 -16.67 -6.57 -14.28
CA ASN A 138 -17.62 -5.60 -14.87
C ASN A 138 -17.64 -4.31 -14.05
N ALA A 139 -16.46 -3.87 -13.63
CA ALA A 139 -16.28 -2.77 -12.69
C ALA A 139 -17.21 -1.62 -13.06
N HIS A 140 -18.16 -1.35 -12.19
CA HIS A 140 -19.20 -0.34 -12.38
C HIS A 140 -18.59 0.98 -12.83
N ALA A 141 -19.37 1.80 -13.50
CA ALA A 141 -18.90 3.07 -14.08
C ALA A 141 -18.06 3.94 -13.12
N GLY A 142 -18.36 3.91 -11.81
CA GLY A 142 -17.59 4.60 -10.78
C GLY A 142 -16.14 4.14 -10.63
N ASN A 143 -15.85 2.84 -10.82
CA ASN A 143 -14.46 2.36 -10.77
C ASN A 143 -13.64 2.84 -11.97
N LYS A 144 -14.27 3.01 -13.15
CA LYS A 144 -13.58 3.56 -14.33
C LYS A 144 -13.19 5.03 -14.13
N GLU A 145 -14.02 5.79 -13.47
CA GLU A 145 -13.72 7.18 -13.12
C GLU A 145 -12.59 7.26 -12.10
N GLN A 146 -12.66 6.45 -11.03
CA GLN A 146 -11.65 6.40 -9.98
C GLN A 146 -10.27 5.96 -10.49
N PHE A 147 -10.21 4.96 -11.37
CA PHE A 147 -8.94 4.38 -11.86
C PHE A 147 -8.53 4.88 -13.26
N GLY A 148 -9.28 5.81 -13.86
CA GLY A 148 -9.03 6.33 -15.20
C GLY A 148 -7.63 6.95 -15.36
N GLY A 149 -7.19 7.70 -14.39
CA GLY A 149 -5.84 8.27 -14.35
C GLY A 149 -4.75 7.20 -14.34
N SER A 150 -4.92 6.14 -13.57
CA SER A 150 -3.98 5.02 -13.50
C SER A 150 -3.89 4.26 -14.82
N LEU A 151 -5.02 4.06 -15.50
CA LEU A 151 -5.03 3.44 -16.83
C LEU A 151 -4.37 4.32 -17.88
N ALA A 152 -4.56 5.64 -17.83
CA ALA A 152 -3.86 6.57 -18.70
C ALA A 152 -2.34 6.53 -18.46
N PHE A 153 -1.91 6.48 -17.20
CA PHE A 153 -0.51 6.33 -16.80
C PHE A 153 0.08 5.01 -17.36
N ALA A 154 -0.60 3.88 -17.14
CA ALA A 154 -0.21 2.58 -17.68
C ALA A 154 -0.03 2.60 -19.21
N LYS A 155 -0.99 3.22 -19.92
CA LYS A 155 -0.93 3.39 -21.38
C LYS A 155 0.27 4.23 -21.80
N MET A 156 0.59 5.28 -21.05
CA MET A 156 1.75 6.12 -21.31
C MET A 156 3.05 5.32 -21.14
N LEU A 157 3.22 4.58 -20.04
CA LEU A 157 4.38 3.71 -19.81
C LEU A 157 4.55 2.72 -20.98
N LYS A 158 3.48 2.05 -21.35
CA LYS A 158 3.46 1.06 -22.44
C LYS A 158 3.86 1.68 -23.79
N SER A 159 3.38 2.90 -24.08
CA SER A 159 3.72 3.60 -25.33
C SER A 159 5.20 4.00 -25.41
N HIS A 160 5.86 4.15 -24.28
CA HIS A 160 7.30 4.47 -24.18
C HIS A 160 8.18 3.23 -23.91
N GLY A 161 7.58 2.03 -23.84
CA GLY A 161 8.31 0.79 -23.57
C GLY A 161 8.90 0.72 -22.16
N ILE A 162 8.29 1.41 -21.18
CA ILE A 162 8.73 1.43 -19.78
C ILE A 162 8.02 0.30 -19.02
N PRO A 163 8.75 -0.72 -18.54
CA PRO A 163 8.17 -1.80 -17.73
C PRO A 163 7.68 -1.30 -16.37
N GLU A 164 6.57 -1.86 -15.88
CA GLU A 164 6.04 -1.55 -14.55
C GLU A 164 7.07 -1.82 -13.43
N ASP A 165 7.89 -2.85 -13.57
CA ASP A 165 8.94 -3.21 -12.61
C ASP A 165 9.99 -2.10 -12.46
N HIS A 166 10.33 -1.42 -13.55
CA HIS A 166 11.25 -0.28 -13.50
C HIS A 166 10.65 0.89 -12.71
N VAL A 167 9.35 1.16 -12.91
CA VAL A 167 8.67 2.22 -12.15
C VAL A 167 8.67 1.89 -10.66
N ARG A 168 8.35 0.63 -10.29
CA ARG A 168 8.37 0.19 -8.89
C ARG A 168 9.75 0.36 -8.26
N SER A 169 10.79 -0.18 -8.91
CA SER A 169 12.16 -0.07 -8.40
C SER A 169 12.58 1.37 -8.21
N TYR A 170 12.29 2.24 -9.19
CA TYR A 170 12.61 3.65 -9.09
C TYR A 170 11.88 4.33 -7.92
N VAL A 171 10.61 4.04 -7.74
CA VAL A 171 9.83 4.59 -6.61
C VAL A 171 10.38 4.10 -5.27
N GLU A 172 10.76 2.81 -5.16
CA GLU A 172 11.38 2.27 -3.95
C GLU A 172 12.75 2.92 -3.66
N GLU A 173 13.55 3.18 -4.67
CA GLU A 173 14.82 3.92 -4.54
C GLU A 173 14.58 5.35 -4.05
N CYS A 174 13.62 6.06 -4.64
CA CYS A 174 13.23 7.40 -4.18
C CYS A 174 12.73 7.38 -2.72
N LEU A 175 11.88 6.41 -2.35
CA LEU A 175 11.39 6.25 -0.99
C LEU A 175 12.52 5.95 0.00
N ALA A 176 13.50 5.14 -0.40
CA ALA A 176 14.67 4.86 0.41
C ALA A 176 15.54 6.12 0.60
N ALA A 177 15.76 6.90 -0.46
CA ALA A 177 16.53 8.13 -0.42
C ALA A 177 15.90 9.18 0.53
N VAL A 178 14.56 9.28 0.55
CA VAL A 178 13.85 10.25 1.39
C VAL A 178 13.43 9.71 2.77
N SER A 179 13.76 8.46 3.10
CA SER A 179 13.40 7.84 4.38
C SER A 179 13.82 8.63 5.63
N PRO A 180 14.97 9.35 5.66
CA PRO A 180 15.36 10.15 6.83
C PRO A 180 14.35 11.24 7.23
N TRP A 181 13.50 11.68 6.29
CA TRP A 181 12.53 12.76 6.55
C TRP A 181 11.18 12.28 7.09
N TYR A 182 10.86 10.99 7.02
CA TYR A 182 9.58 10.47 7.52
C TYR A 182 9.71 9.25 8.44
N GLU A 183 10.73 8.41 8.27
CA GLU A 183 10.90 7.20 9.10
C GLU A 183 11.14 7.56 10.56
N GLY A 184 10.38 6.94 11.47
CA GLY A 184 10.44 7.22 12.91
C GLY A 184 9.83 8.55 13.35
N LYS A 185 9.25 9.33 12.42
CA LYS A 185 8.65 10.65 12.75
C LYS A 185 7.13 10.58 12.99
N GLY A 186 6.55 9.39 13.06
CA GLY A 186 5.11 9.21 13.24
C GLY A 186 4.26 9.62 12.04
N LYS A 187 4.86 9.75 10.87
CA LYS A 187 4.21 10.23 9.64
C LYS A 187 4.37 9.20 8.52
N SER A 188 3.36 9.03 7.71
CA SER A 188 3.39 8.17 6.53
C SER A 188 3.72 8.95 5.26
N VAL A 189 4.38 8.29 4.31
CA VAL A 189 4.57 8.80 2.95
C VAL A 189 3.50 8.24 2.04
N VAL A 190 3.04 9.03 1.09
CA VAL A 190 2.05 8.61 0.09
C VAL A 190 2.65 8.78 -1.30
N THR A 191 2.46 7.77 -2.14
CA THR A 191 2.82 7.84 -3.55
C THR A 191 1.58 8.00 -4.41
N GLY A 192 1.68 8.83 -5.45
CA GLY A 192 0.65 9.02 -6.46
C GLY A 192 1.24 8.92 -7.86
N HIS A 193 0.39 8.93 -8.87
CA HIS A 193 0.82 9.00 -10.26
C HIS A 193 -0.24 9.71 -11.09
N THR A 194 0.24 10.51 -12.03
CA THR A 194 -0.59 11.30 -12.94
C THR A 194 0.00 11.30 -14.35
N VAL A 195 -0.78 11.75 -15.31
CA VAL A 195 -0.35 11.98 -16.69
C VAL A 195 -0.56 13.45 -17.02
N ASP A 196 0.49 14.09 -17.50
CA ASP A 196 0.38 15.37 -18.19
C ASP A 196 0.15 15.13 -19.67
N ASP A 197 -1.10 15.30 -20.11
CA ASP A 197 -1.49 15.08 -21.50
C ASP A 197 -0.92 16.14 -22.45
N VAL A 198 -0.59 17.32 -21.95
CA VAL A 198 -0.03 18.42 -22.73
C VAL A 198 1.45 18.16 -23.01
N GLU A 199 2.21 17.87 -21.98
CA GLU A 199 3.65 17.61 -22.08
C GLU A 199 3.97 16.16 -22.41
N LYS A 200 2.96 15.28 -22.47
CA LYS A 200 3.10 13.81 -22.70
C LYS A 200 4.05 13.16 -21.69
N LYS A 201 3.90 13.52 -20.44
CA LYS A 201 4.71 13.00 -19.33
C LYS A 201 3.89 12.11 -18.40
N ALA A 202 4.50 11.02 -17.97
CA ALA A 202 4.05 10.23 -16.83
C ALA A 202 4.78 10.74 -15.58
N ILE A 203 4.03 11.13 -14.56
CA ILE A 203 4.55 11.75 -13.34
C ILE A 203 4.25 10.81 -12.16
N VAL A 204 5.26 10.54 -11.36
CA VAL A 204 5.09 9.89 -10.06
C VAL A 204 5.30 10.93 -8.98
N ASP A 205 4.31 11.08 -8.13
CA ASP A 205 4.32 12.03 -7.01
C ASP A 205 4.65 11.28 -5.71
N ILE A 206 5.56 11.82 -4.92
CA ILE A 206 5.87 11.35 -3.57
C ILE A 206 5.52 12.49 -2.59
N TYR A 207 4.47 12.28 -1.81
CA TYR A 207 4.01 13.23 -0.83
C TYR A 207 4.69 12.96 0.52
N LEU A 208 5.65 13.82 0.86
CA LEU A 208 6.43 13.72 2.09
C LEU A 208 5.87 14.65 3.17
N PRO A 209 5.80 14.20 4.41
CA PRO A 209 5.44 15.04 5.54
C PRO A 209 6.65 15.86 6.05
N ALA A 210 7.34 16.54 5.14
CA ALA A 210 8.54 17.32 5.41
C ALA A 210 8.21 18.80 5.64
N GLU A 211 9.03 19.48 6.44
CA GLU A 211 8.93 20.94 6.62
C GLU A 211 9.57 21.65 5.43
N PRO A 212 9.13 22.88 5.08
CA PRO A 212 9.65 23.61 3.93
C PRO A 212 11.18 23.81 3.92
N GLU A 213 11.80 23.90 5.08
CA GLU A 213 13.23 24.07 5.26
C GLU A 213 14.03 22.84 4.85
N GLU A 214 13.41 21.64 4.89
CA GLU A 214 14.02 20.36 4.53
C GLU A 214 14.04 20.13 3.00
N PHE A 215 13.32 20.94 2.21
CA PHE A 215 13.16 20.73 0.76
C PHE A 215 14.47 20.71 -0.01
N GLY A 216 15.43 21.57 0.36
CA GLY A 216 16.75 21.62 -0.28
C GLY A 216 17.50 20.30 -0.17
N ASP A 217 17.54 19.73 1.03
CA ASP A 217 18.24 18.49 1.31
C ASP A 217 17.54 17.28 0.66
N ILE A 218 16.20 17.29 0.63
CA ILE A 218 15.40 16.27 -0.07
C ILE A 218 15.72 16.26 -1.57
N MET A 219 15.76 17.43 -2.20
CA MET A 219 16.08 17.53 -3.62
C MET A 219 17.50 17.04 -3.95
N VAL A 220 18.46 17.29 -3.05
CA VAL A 220 19.83 16.75 -3.18
C VAL A 220 19.81 15.23 -3.07
N ALA A 221 19.09 14.66 -2.10
CA ALA A 221 19.00 13.22 -1.91
C ALA A 221 18.33 12.49 -3.09
N LEU A 222 17.35 13.12 -3.75
CA LEU A 222 16.68 12.56 -4.93
C LEU A 222 17.49 12.68 -6.22
N SER A 223 18.53 13.51 -6.24
CA SER A 223 19.39 13.75 -7.43
C SER A 223 20.72 13.02 -7.37
N SER A 224 21.02 12.36 -6.28
CA SER A 224 22.24 11.55 -6.08
C SER A 224 22.06 10.09 -6.48
#